data_01684672f8737510cd51ae62e9a99b8f
#
_entry.id   01684672f8737510cd51ae62e9a99b8f
#
_cell.length_a   1.000
_cell.length_b   1.000
_cell.length_c   1.000
_cell.angle_alpha   90.00
_cell.angle_beta   90.00
_cell.angle_gamma   90.00
#
_symmetry.space_group_name_H-M   'P 1'
#
loop_
_entity.id
_entity.type
_entity.pdbx_description
1 polymer ?
#
loop_
_entity_poly.entity_id
_entity_poly.type
_entity_poly.pdbx_seq_one_letter_code
_entity_poly.pdbx_strand_id
1 'polypeptide(L)'
;MGRTIVVTGGSSGIGRAIAAVFAAAGDRVFITGRTERTIVAAAKELDASHSGEVIAVVCDSTRPRDLAKLVDEVDEHVDVLVNASGGLVAGKPCDDPLEELSETWSAYIAQNVLGAVLTTAALRELLGPRSTIISIGSIGAERRGGAYGAAKAALAAWSAGLSAELGPQGVTANVVSPGYITGTDFFQGGMTDARHELLVGETHDKRPGTPEDVAELVFFLASPGARHITGQTIHVNGGAFTTR
;
A
#
# COMPACT_ATOMS: atom_id res chain seq x y z
N MET A 1 -0.73 -2.57 -25.73
CA MET A 1 0.07 -3.07 -24.61
C MET A 1 -0.67 -2.69 -23.33
N GLY A 2 -0.70 -3.57 -22.34
CA GLY A 2 -1.21 -3.25 -21.01
C GLY A 2 -0.36 -2.17 -20.34
N ARG A 3 -0.87 -1.58 -19.27
CA ARG A 3 -0.12 -0.63 -18.44
C ARG A 3 0.93 -1.35 -17.61
N THR A 4 1.98 -0.66 -17.21
CA THR A 4 2.99 -1.15 -16.26
C THR A 4 2.66 -0.70 -14.85
N ILE A 5 2.44 -1.66 -13.97
CA ILE A 5 1.99 -1.47 -12.60
C ILE A 5 3.07 -2.00 -11.64
N VAL A 6 3.42 -1.22 -10.62
CA VAL A 6 4.29 -1.67 -9.52
C VAL A 6 3.50 -1.66 -8.21
N VAL A 7 3.42 -2.81 -7.54
CA VAL A 7 2.72 -2.95 -6.26
C VAL A 7 3.68 -3.47 -5.20
N THR A 8 4.03 -2.62 -4.23
CA THR A 8 4.82 -3.09 -3.08
C THR A 8 3.95 -3.87 -2.10
N GLY A 9 4.49 -4.92 -1.48
CA GLY A 9 3.70 -5.76 -0.57
C GLY A 9 2.65 -6.62 -1.27
N GLY A 10 2.88 -6.97 -2.54
CA GLY A 10 1.91 -7.70 -3.39
C GLY A 10 1.76 -9.20 -3.11
N SER A 11 2.44 -9.74 -2.10
CA SER A 11 2.35 -11.18 -1.78
C SER A 11 1.11 -11.59 -1.00
N SER A 12 0.40 -10.65 -0.34
CA SER A 12 -0.75 -10.98 0.51
C SER A 12 -1.71 -9.80 0.69
N GLY A 13 -2.88 -10.07 1.24
CA GLY A 13 -3.84 -9.06 1.69
C GLY A 13 -4.20 -8.03 0.61
N ILE A 14 -4.22 -6.76 0.99
CA ILE A 14 -4.62 -5.63 0.12
C ILE A 14 -3.72 -5.52 -1.10
N GLY A 15 -2.39 -5.62 -0.94
CA GLY A 15 -1.45 -5.53 -2.06
C GLY A 15 -1.68 -6.62 -3.11
N ARG A 16 -1.97 -7.86 -2.68
CA ARG A 16 -2.27 -8.96 -3.59
C ARG A 16 -3.60 -8.76 -4.33
N ALA A 17 -4.64 -8.29 -3.64
CA ALA A 17 -5.93 -7.99 -4.27
C ALA A 17 -5.79 -6.86 -5.31
N ILE A 18 -4.99 -5.83 -5.01
CA ILE A 18 -4.68 -4.77 -5.96
C ILE A 18 -3.95 -5.35 -7.20
N ALA A 19 -2.93 -6.19 -7.00
CA ALA A 19 -2.23 -6.82 -8.12
C ALA A 19 -3.19 -7.67 -8.98
N ALA A 20 -4.14 -8.37 -8.35
CA ALA A 20 -5.12 -9.21 -9.03
C ALA A 20 -6.04 -8.41 -9.97
N VAL A 21 -6.58 -7.26 -9.53
CA VAL A 21 -7.49 -6.46 -10.37
C VAL A 21 -6.77 -5.87 -11.59
N PHE A 22 -5.50 -5.46 -11.46
CA PHE A 22 -4.70 -5.00 -12.59
C PHE A 22 -4.33 -6.14 -13.54
N ALA A 23 -3.92 -7.30 -13.02
CA ALA A 23 -3.64 -8.49 -13.82
C ALA A 23 -4.89 -8.97 -14.59
N ALA A 24 -6.08 -8.92 -13.95
CA ALA A 24 -7.35 -9.24 -14.61
C ALA A 24 -7.68 -8.28 -15.75
N ALA A 25 -7.25 -7.03 -15.67
CA ALA A 25 -7.40 -6.03 -16.73
C ALA A 25 -6.40 -6.20 -17.89
N GLY A 26 -5.47 -7.16 -17.81
CA GLY A 26 -4.45 -7.41 -18.82
C GLY A 26 -3.21 -6.53 -18.70
N ASP A 27 -3.00 -5.90 -17.55
CA ASP A 27 -1.82 -5.09 -17.25
C ASP A 27 -0.60 -5.96 -16.90
N ARG A 28 0.59 -5.40 -17.04
CA ARG A 28 1.86 -6.00 -16.60
C ARG A 28 2.14 -5.54 -15.17
N VAL A 29 2.17 -6.46 -14.22
CA VAL A 29 2.19 -6.15 -12.79
C VAL A 29 3.45 -6.68 -12.13
N PHE A 30 4.30 -5.79 -11.66
CA PHE A 30 5.44 -6.11 -10.81
C PHE A 30 4.98 -6.08 -9.36
N ILE A 31 5.09 -7.21 -8.67
CA ILE A 31 4.81 -7.30 -7.24
C ILE A 31 6.09 -7.45 -6.44
N THR A 32 6.23 -6.71 -5.33
CA THR A 32 7.41 -6.82 -4.48
C THR A 32 7.11 -7.39 -3.11
N GLY A 33 8.09 -8.07 -2.51
CA GLY A 33 8.02 -8.60 -1.16
C GLY A 33 9.39 -9.07 -0.68
N ARG A 34 9.57 -9.17 0.64
CA ARG A 34 10.86 -9.51 1.26
C ARG A 34 11.21 -10.99 1.20
N THR A 35 10.21 -11.85 1.12
CA THR A 35 10.39 -13.31 1.19
C THR A 35 10.18 -13.92 -0.18
N GLU A 36 11.25 -14.40 -0.79
CA GLU A 36 11.26 -14.96 -2.14
C GLU A 36 10.15 -16.03 -2.33
N ARG A 37 10.08 -17.00 -1.43
CA ARG A 37 9.09 -18.08 -1.51
C ARG A 37 7.65 -17.57 -1.63
N THR A 38 7.29 -16.55 -0.83
CA THR A 38 5.91 -16.04 -0.79
C THR A 38 5.60 -15.15 -2.00
N ILE A 39 6.55 -14.32 -2.43
CA ILE A 39 6.31 -13.42 -3.55
C ILE A 39 6.27 -14.17 -4.89
N VAL A 40 7.15 -15.16 -5.07
CA VAL A 40 7.15 -16.01 -6.28
C VAL A 40 5.89 -16.87 -6.35
N ALA A 41 5.44 -17.45 -5.23
CA ALA A 41 4.19 -18.21 -5.20
C ALA A 41 2.98 -17.32 -5.54
N ALA A 42 2.90 -16.11 -4.96
CA ALA A 42 1.82 -15.18 -5.24
C ALA A 42 1.81 -14.73 -6.72
N ALA A 43 2.96 -14.41 -7.30
CA ALA A 43 3.05 -14.05 -8.70
C ALA A 43 2.56 -15.20 -9.60
N LYS A 44 3.03 -16.41 -9.36
CA LYS A 44 2.63 -17.60 -10.15
C LYS A 44 1.12 -17.86 -10.08
N GLU A 45 0.51 -17.72 -8.91
CA GLU A 45 -0.93 -17.92 -8.75
C GLU A 45 -1.73 -16.83 -9.48
N LEU A 46 -1.29 -15.57 -9.39
CA LEU A 46 -1.94 -14.46 -10.05
C LEU A 46 -1.79 -14.55 -11.58
N ASP A 47 -0.60 -14.85 -12.08
CA ASP A 47 -0.32 -15.01 -13.50
C ASP A 47 -1.15 -16.16 -14.14
N ALA A 48 -1.26 -17.29 -13.44
CA ALA A 48 -2.05 -18.42 -13.92
C ALA A 48 -3.58 -18.16 -13.93
N SER A 49 -4.05 -17.17 -13.18
CA SER A 49 -5.49 -16.90 -12.97
C SER A 49 -6.02 -15.73 -13.78
N HIS A 50 -5.14 -14.92 -14.41
CA HIS A 50 -5.49 -13.67 -15.06
C HIS A 50 -4.87 -13.55 -16.46
N SER A 51 -5.30 -12.54 -17.22
CA SER A 51 -4.84 -12.33 -18.61
C SER A 51 -3.58 -11.46 -18.72
N GLY A 52 -3.21 -10.75 -17.67
CA GLY A 52 -1.99 -9.94 -17.58
C GLY A 52 -0.79 -10.77 -17.13
N GLU A 53 0.40 -10.18 -17.24
CA GLU A 53 1.65 -10.77 -16.76
C GLU A 53 1.93 -10.32 -15.32
N VAL A 54 2.29 -11.26 -14.41
CA VAL A 54 2.62 -10.93 -13.02
C VAL A 54 4.05 -11.37 -12.70
N ILE A 55 4.89 -10.39 -12.36
CA ILE A 55 6.32 -10.57 -12.14
C ILE A 55 6.65 -10.37 -10.67
N ALA A 56 7.33 -11.35 -10.07
CA ALA A 56 7.80 -11.26 -8.69
C ALA A 56 9.18 -10.61 -8.62
N VAL A 57 9.34 -9.58 -7.78
CA VAL A 57 10.63 -8.98 -7.47
C VAL A 57 10.89 -9.07 -5.97
N VAL A 58 11.96 -9.77 -5.59
CA VAL A 58 12.37 -9.84 -4.17
C VAL A 58 12.98 -8.50 -3.77
N CYS A 59 12.27 -7.72 -2.99
CA CYS A 59 12.66 -6.38 -2.62
C CYS A 59 12.17 -6.01 -1.21
N ASP A 60 13.08 -5.56 -0.37
CA ASP A 60 12.78 -4.82 0.85
C ASP A 60 12.78 -3.33 0.52
N SER A 61 11.60 -2.71 0.51
CA SER A 61 11.41 -1.29 0.17
C SER A 61 12.21 -0.33 1.06
N THR A 62 12.75 -0.79 2.20
CA THR A 62 13.60 0.02 3.08
C THR A 62 15.08 -0.05 2.72
N ARG A 63 15.45 -0.88 1.72
CA ARG A 63 16.85 -1.12 1.33
C ARG A 63 17.13 -0.55 -0.05
N PRO A 64 17.95 0.52 -0.18
CA PRO A 64 18.26 1.12 -1.48
C PRO A 64 18.82 0.14 -2.52
N ARG A 65 19.60 -0.88 -2.09
CA ARG A 65 20.16 -1.88 -3.00
C ARG A 65 19.10 -2.78 -3.63
N ASP A 66 18.01 -3.09 -2.89
CA ASP A 66 16.93 -3.89 -3.42
C ASP A 66 16.06 -3.06 -4.38
N LEU A 67 15.91 -1.76 -4.08
CA LEU A 67 15.21 -0.83 -4.96
C LEU A 67 15.94 -0.60 -6.28
N ALA A 68 17.28 -0.58 -6.28
CA ALA A 68 18.05 -0.52 -7.52
C ALA A 68 17.73 -1.71 -8.44
N LYS A 69 17.66 -2.93 -7.88
CA LYS A 69 17.24 -4.12 -8.65
C LYS A 69 15.81 -4.01 -9.17
N LEU A 70 14.89 -3.44 -8.36
CA LEU A 70 13.52 -3.21 -8.81
C LEU A 70 13.49 -2.28 -10.03
N VAL A 71 14.29 -1.21 -10.02
CA VAL A 71 14.38 -0.28 -11.16
C VAL A 71 14.90 -1.00 -12.41
N ASP A 72 15.96 -1.81 -12.26
CA ASP A 72 16.55 -2.59 -13.36
C ASP A 72 15.55 -3.62 -13.93
N GLU A 73 14.71 -4.25 -13.09
CA GLU A 73 13.71 -5.23 -13.52
C GLU A 73 12.51 -4.59 -14.22
N VAL A 74 12.10 -3.38 -13.78
CA VAL A 74 10.98 -2.65 -14.39
C VAL A 74 11.39 -2.05 -15.73
N ASP A 75 12.51 -1.35 -15.80
CA ASP A 75 13.19 -0.78 -16.99
C ASP A 75 12.24 -0.16 -18.06
N GLU A 76 11.10 0.34 -17.64
CA GLU A 76 10.10 0.95 -18.53
C GLU A 76 9.23 1.97 -17.78
N HIS A 77 8.41 2.74 -18.53
CA HIS A 77 7.47 3.69 -17.94
C HIS A 77 6.49 3.00 -16.97
N VAL A 78 6.36 3.54 -15.76
CA VAL A 78 5.43 3.06 -14.74
C VAL A 78 4.14 3.89 -14.78
N ASP A 79 3.05 3.26 -15.19
CA ASP A 79 1.72 3.91 -15.21
C ASP A 79 1.12 4.04 -13.81
N VAL A 80 1.33 3.04 -12.96
CA VAL A 80 0.78 3.03 -11.60
C VAL A 80 1.79 2.49 -10.60
N LEU A 81 2.11 3.27 -9.58
CA LEU A 81 2.85 2.84 -8.41
C LEU A 81 1.91 2.74 -7.21
N VAL A 82 1.82 1.56 -6.62
CA VAL A 82 1.05 1.35 -5.39
C VAL A 82 1.99 1.00 -4.23
N ASN A 83 2.13 1.93 -3.30
CA ASN A 83 2.84 1.73 -2.04
C ASN A 83 1.92 1.02 -1.04
N ALA A 84 1.85 -0.33 -1.08
CA ALA A 84 1.03 -1.13 -0.19
C ALA A 84 1.85 -1.91 0.86
N SER A 85 3.16 -1.85 0.82
CA SER A 85 4.02 -2.37 1.89
C SER A 85 3.81 -1.60 3.18
N GLY A 86 3.66 -2.32 4.30
CA GLY A 86 3.45 -1.72 5.61
C GLY A 86 2.65 -2.64 6.53
N GLY A 87 2.29 -2.13 7.70
CA GLY A 87 1.49 -2.87 8.67
C GLY A 87 2.02 -2.74 10.10
N LEU A 88 1.57 -3.65 10.96
CA LEU A 88 2.04 -3.72 12.33
C LEU A 88 3.46 -4.29 12.38
N VAL A 89 4.27 -3.74 13.27
CA VAL A 89 5.64 -4.20 13.54
C VAL A 89 5.62 -5.08 14.78
N ALA A 90 6.23 -6.24 14.72
CA ALA A 90 6.45 -7.06 15.90
C ALA A 90 7.49 -6.37 16.80
N GLY A 91 7.11 -6.08 18.04
CA GLY A 91 8.04 -5.56 19.05
C GLY A 91 9.19 -6.56 19.31
N LYS A 92 10.37 -6.02 19.54
CA LYS A 92 11.48 -6.81 20.09
C LYS A 92 11.60 -6.48 21.57
N PRO A 93 11.49 -7.47 22.46
CA PRO A 93 11.71 -7.22 23.88
C PRO A 93 13.11 -6.62 24.11
N CYS A 94 13.18 -5.57 24.92
CA CYS A 94 14.39 -4.91 25.35
C CYS A 94 14.31 -4.66 26.85
N ASP A 95 15.44 -4.71 27.55
CA ASP A 95 15.47 -4.47 29.00
C ASP A 95 15.32 -2.98 29.35
N ASP A 96 15.63 -2.08 28.42
CA ASP A 96 15.43 -0.64 28.59
C ASP A 96 14.14 -0.20 27.88
N PRO A 97 13.13 0.30 28.61
CA PRO A 97 11.86 0.75 28.04
C PRO A 97 11.99 1.91 27.02
N LEU A 98 12.98 2.79 27.17
CA LEU A 98 13.20 3.90 26.23
C LEU A 98 13.86 3.40 24.93
N GLU A 99 14.77 2.44 25.03
CA GLU A 99 15.34 1.77 23.85
C GLU A 99 14.27 0.99 23.10
N GLU A 100 13.44 0.20 23.79
CA GLU A 100 12.31 -0.52 23.18
C GLU A 100 11.35 0.45 22.46
N LEU A 101 11.01 1.57 23.11
CA LEU A 101 10.17 2.61 22.51
C LEU A 101 10.81 3.20 21.26
N SER A 102 12.09 3.56 21.31
CA SER A 102 12.85 4.14 20.20
C SER A 102 12.91 3.18 19.00
N GLU A 103 13.25 1.91 19.25
CA GLU A 103 13.30 0.87 18.20
C GLU A 103 11.92 0.64 17.57
N THR A 104 10.88 0.56 18.40
CA THR A 104 9.49 0.39 17.93
C THR A 104 9.07 1.53 17.01
N TRP A 105 9.27 2.78 17.42
CA TRP A 105 8.92 3.94 16.60
C TRP A 105 9.73 3.99 15.30
N SER A 106 11.04 3.73 15.38
CA SER A 106 11.91 3.69 14.20
C SER A 106 11.47 2.64 13.20
N ALA A 107 11.09 1.45 13.67
CA ALA A 107 10.61 0.37 12.83
C ALA A 107 9.27 0.70 12.16
N TYR A 108 8.32 1.34 12.87
CA TYR A 108 7.07 1.79 12.27
C TYR A 108 7.29 2.84 11.19
N ILE A 109 8.14 3.83 11.43
CA ILE A 109 8.48 4.86 10.43
C ILE A 109 9.19 4.22 9.23
N ALA A 110 10.17 3.35 9.46
CA ALA A 110 10.88 2.68 8.37
C ALA A 110 9.92 1.88 7.48
N GLN A 111 9.07 1.05 8.07
CA GLN A 111 8.20 0.14 7.31
C GLN A 111 7.01 0.84 6.66
N ASN A 112 6.40 1.85 7.31
CA ASN A 112 5.15 2.46 6.85
C ASN A 112 5.31 3.81 6.15
N VAL A 113 6.50 4.43 6.21
CA VAL A 113 6.79 5.72 5.57
C VAL A 113 7.99 5.62 4.66
N LEU A 114 9.17 5.29 5.22
CA LEU A 114 10.43 5.33 4.48
C LEU A 114 10.42 4.39 3.27
N GLY A 115 9.82 3.19 3.40
CA GLY A 115 9.66 2.27 2.28
C GLY A 115 8.94 2.88 1.09
N ALA A 116 7.84 3.60 1.32
CA ALA A 116 7.08 4.29 0.27
C ALA A 116 7.89 5.45 -0.34
N VAL A 117 8.54 6.25 0.51
CA VAL A 117 9.38 7.37 0.07
C VAL A 117 10.51 6.88 -0.83
N LEU A 118 11.25 5.86 -0.38
CA LEU A 118 12.40 5.32 -1.13
C LEU A 118 11.97 4.63 -2.43
N THR A 119 10.88 3.86 -2.41
CA THR A 119 10.35 3.22 -3.64
C THR A 119 9.94 4.27 -4.67
N THR A 120 9.22 5.30 -4.24
CA THR A 120 8.79 6.39 -5.13
C THR A 120 9.99 7.16 -5.68
N ALA A 121 10.99 7.44 -4.84
CA ALA A 121 12.22 8.11 -5.27
C ALA A 121 13.04 7.26 -6.26
N ALA A 122 13.14 5.95 -6.04
CA ALA A 122 13.86 5.04 -6.92
C ALA A 122 13.22 4.94 -8.31
N LEU A 123 11.89 4.88 -8.37
CA LEU A 123 11.15 4.78 -9.63
C LEU A 123 10.86 6.14 -10.29
N ARG A 124 11.35 7.24 -9.71
CA ARG A 124 10.97 8.60 -10.13
C ARG A 124 11.17 8.88 -11.63
N GLU A 125 12.29 8.46 -12.18
CA GLU A 125 12.61 8.68 -13.61
C GLU A 125 11.74 7.82 -14.55
N LEU A 126 11.10 6.78 -14.03
CA LEU A 126 10.15 5.94 -14.76
C LEU A 126 8.71 6.45 -14.64
N LEU A 127 8.44 7.40 -13.74
CA LEU A 127 7.15 8.06 -13.60
C LEU A 127 7.08 9.27 -14.56
N GLY A 128 5.93 9.49 -15.18
CA GLY A 128 5.76 10.60 -16.11
C GLY A 128 4.30 10.99 -16.32
N PRO A 129 3.98 11.72 -17.38
CA PRO A 129 2.62 12.14 -17.64
C PRO A 129 1.65 10.97 -17.64
N ARG A 130 0.56 11.10 -16.88
CA ARG A 130 -0.46 10.08 -16.61
C ARG A 130 -0.08 9.00 -15.60
N SER A 131 1.11 9.00 -15.02
CA SER A 131 1.39 8.11 -13.89
C SER A 131 0.51 8.45 -12.69
N THR A 132 0.18 7.43 -11.91
CA THR A 132 -0.59 7.55 -10.67
C THR A 132 0.17 6.89 -9.54
N ILE A 133 0.35 7.60 -8.43
CA ILE A 133 0.94 7.07 -7.20
C ILE A 133 -0.17 6.93 -6.17
N ILE A 134 -0.32 5.74 -5.61
CA ILE A 134 -1.31 5.46 -4.57
C ILE A 134 -0.61 4.84 -3.37
N SER A 135 -0.78 5.45 -2.20
CA SER A 135 -0.24 4.91 -0.95
C SER A 135 -1.37 4.34 -0.09
N ILE A 136 -1.17 3.16 0.49
CA ILE A 136 -2.15 2.56 1.39
C ILE A 136 -1.96 3.12 2.81
N GLY A 137 -2.87 4.00 3.18
CA GLY A 137 -3.01 4.61 4.50
C GLY A 137 -3.69 3.70 5.51
N SER A 138 -4.39 4.32 6.44
CA SER A 138 -5.26 3.67 7.43
C SER A 138 -6.06 4.73 8.17
N ILE A 139 -7.32 4.46 8.53
CA ILE A 139 -8.07 5.30 9.49
C ILE A 139 -7.41 5.36 10.88
N GLY A 140 -6.42 4.51 11.12
CA GLY A 140 -5.57 4.61 12.30
C GLY A 140 -4.79 5.92 12.40
N ALA A 141 -4.58 6.62 11.28
CA ALA A 141 -3.96 7.94 11.25
C ALA A 141 -4.80 8.99 12.01
N GLU A 142 -6.13 8.90 11.92
CA GLU A 142 -7.08 9.86 12.50
C GLU A 142 -7.68 9.39 13.82
N ARG A 143 -7.84 8.08 14.00
CA ARG A 143 -8.60 7.53 15.14
C ARG A 143 -7.76 6.94 16.27
N ARG A 144 -6.56 6.45 15.96
CA ARG A 144 -5.76 5.66 16.91
C ARG A 144 -4.34 6.17 16.93
N GLY A 145 -3.95 6.77 18.02
CA GLY A 145 -2.57 7.23 18.21
C GLY A 145 -1.53 6.09 18.18
N GLY A 146 -0.35 6.38 18.72
CA GLY A 146 0.79 5.48 18.76
C GLY A 146 1.61 5.50 17.45
N ALA A 147 2.68 4.71 17.42
CA ALA A 147 3.67 4.75 16.34
C ALA A 147 3.06 4.39 14.97
N TYR A 148 2.14 3.42 14.90
CA TYR A 148 1.47 3.07 13.66
C TYR A 148 0.59 4.21 13.12
N GLY A 149 -0.27 4.78 13.96
CA GLY A 149 -1.13 5.91 13.56
C GLY A 149 -0.32 7.11 13.12
N ALA A 150 0.72 7.47 13.88
CA ALA A 150 1.63 8.56 13.53
C ALA A 150 2.34 8.30 12.19
N ALA A 151 2.81 7.08 11.94
CA ALA A 151 3.43 6.72 10.67
C ALA A 151 2.44 6.84 9.49
N LYS A 152 1.18 6.39 9.66
CA LYS A 152 0.17 6.52 8.61
C LYS A 152 -0.27 7.98 8.38
N ALA A 153 -0.29 8.82 9.41
CA ALA A 153 -0.50 10.26 9.28
C ALA A 153 0.67 10.94 8.53
N ALA A 154 1.91 10.56 8.85
CA ALA A 154 3.10 11.06 8.13
C ALA A 154 3.08 10.66 6.64
N LEU A 155 2.67 9.43 6.32
CA LEU A 155 2.50 8.97 4.93
C LEU A 155 1.48 9.82 4.17
N ALA A 156 0.35 10.16 4.80
CA ALA A 156 -0.68 11.01 4.19
C ALA A 156 -0.17 12.43 3.93
N ALA A 157 0.51 13.03 4.90
CA ALA A 157 1.11 14.36 4.75
C ALA A 157 2.18 14.39 3.65
N TRP A 158 3.04 13.35 3.59
CA TRP A 158 4.03 13.22 2.52
C TRP A 158 3.38 13.08 1.14
N SER A 159 2.34 12.27 1.00
CA SER A 159 1.63 12.08 -0.27
C SER A 159 1.00 13.37 -0.78
N ALA A 160 0.46 14.22 0.10
CA ALA A 160 -0.04 15.54 -0.27
C ALA A 160 1.06 16.46 -0.83
N GLY A 161 2.25 16.47 -0.18
CA GLY A 161 3.43 17.19 -0.68
C GLY A 161 3.90 16.64 -2.04
N LEU A 162 3.93 15.31 -2.19
CA LEU A 162 4.31 14.65 -3.43
C LEU A 162 3.37 15.01 -4.60
N SER A 163 2.06 15.15 -4.32
CA SER A 163 1.07 15.62 -5.30
C SER A 163 1.41 17.02 -5.82
N ALA A 164 1.80 17.96 -4.95
CA ALA A 164 2.19 19.29 -5.35
C ALA A 164 3.50 19.30 -6.17
N GLU A 165 4.43 18.42 -5.81
CA GLU A 165 5.74 18.30 -6.47
C GLU A 165 5.63 17.70 -7.89
N LEU A 166 4.86 16.63 -8.05
CA LEU A 166 4.76 15.86 -9.30
C LEU A 166 3.57 16.26 -10.19
N GLY A 167 2.59 16.96 -9.63
CA GLY A 167 1.41 17.43 -10.36
C GLY A 167 1.72 18.21 -11.63
N PRO A 168 2.70 19.14 -11.66
CA PRO A 168 3.12 19.84 -12.88
C PRO A 168 3.64 18.91 -13.99
N GLN A 169 4.06 17.69 -13.65
CA GLN A 169 4.51 16.66 -14.59
C GLN A 169 3.36 15.76 -15.06
N GLY A 170 2.11 16.01 -14.60
CA GLY A 170 0.93 15.21 -14.94
C GLY A 170 0.79 13.92 -14.16
N VAL A 171 1.49 13.80 -13.00
CA VAL A 171 1.39 12.66 -12.07
C VAL A 171 0.38 12.97 -10.98
N THR A 172 -0.50 12.03 -10.66
CA THR A 172 -1.38 12.14 -9.48
C THR A 172 -0.81 11.34 -8.31
N ALA A 173 -0.98 11.85 -7.08
CA ALA A 173 -0.58 11.15 -5.87
C ALA A 173 -1.71 11.22 -4.82
N ASN A 174 -2.20 10.06 -4.37
CA ASN A 174 -3.31 9.96 -3.43
C ASN A 174 -3.04 8.89 -2.37
N VAL A 175 -3.78 8.96 -1.28
CA VAL A 175 -3.82 7.94 -0.24
C VAL A 175 -5.20 7.28 -0.23
N VAL A 176 -5.22 5.96 -0.23
CA VAL A 176 -6.42 5.17 0.10
C VAL A 176 -6.29 4.74 1.56
N SER A 177 -7.28 5.09 2.38
CA SER A 177 -7.28 4.89 3.84
C SER A 177 -8.33 3.85 4.24
N PRO A 178 -7.95 2.54 4.34
CA PRO A 178 -8.85 1.49 4.74
C PRO A 178 -9.25 1.59 6.22
N GLY A 179 -10.44 1.06 6.53
CA GLY A 179 -10.89 0.74 7.87
C GLY A 179 -10.46 -0.65 8.32
N TYR A 180 -11.39 -1.35 8.98
CA TYR A 180 -11.20 -2.75 9.33
C TYR A 180 -11.42 -3.64 8.09
N ILE A 181 -10.35 -4.31 7.66
CA ILE A 181 -10.34 -5.22 6.50
C ILE A 181 -10.08 -6.64 7.00
N THR A 182 -10.97 -7.58 6.67
CA THR A 182 -10.81 -9.02 6.92
C THR A 182 -10.02 -9.71 5.80
N GLY A 183 -9.70 -11.00 5.97
CA GLY A 183 -8.97 -11.75 4.95
C GLY A 183 -7.52 -11.32 4.76
N THR A 184 -6.93 -10.66 5.77
CA THR A 184 -5.53 -10.24 5.78
C THR A 184 -4.81 -10.72 7.03
N ASP A 185 -3.49 -10.86 6.96
CA ASP A 185 -2.63 -11.18 8.11
C ASP A 185 -2.30 -9.95 8.98
N PHE A 186 -2.99 -8.84 8.78
CA PHE A 186 -2.66 -7.58 9.45
C PHE A 186 -2.62 -7.69 10.97
N PHE A 187 -3.56 -8.42 11.57
CA PHE A 187 -3.64 -8.58 13.01
C PHE A 187 -2.78 -9.72 13.57
N GLN A 188 -2.03 -10.44 12.72
CA GLN A 188 -1.07 -11.49 13.11
C GLN A 188 -1.65 -12.52 14.09
N GLY A 189 -2.90 -12.94 13.89
CA GLY A 189 -3.62 -13.87 14.78
C GLY A 189 -4.22 -13.23 16.05
N GLY A 190 -4.01 -11.94 16.28
CA GLY A 190 -4.55 -11.21 17.45
C GLY A 190 -6.02 -10.73 17.30
N MET A 191 -6.77 -11.24 16.32
CA MET A 191 -8.19 -10.94 16.17
C MET A 191 -9.02 -11.92 16.98
N THR A 192 -9.82 -11.40 17.91
CA THR A 192 -10.83 -12.17 18.67
C THR A 192 -12.23 -11.85 18.14
N ASP A 193 -13.21 -12.76 18.39
CA ASP A 193 -14.60 -12.52 17.97
C ASP A 193 -15.17 -11.22 18.56
N ALA A 194 -14.91 -10.96 19.83
CA ALA A 194 -15.35 -9.71 20.48
C ALA A 194 -14.73 -8.48 19.84
N ARG A 195 -13.46 -8.53 19.42
CA ARG A 195 -12.80 -7.43 18.70
C ARG A 195 -13.35 -7.28 17.29
N HIS A 196 -13.64 -8.38 16.61
CA HIS A 196 -14.28 -8.39 15.30
C HIS A 196 -15.65 -7.71 15.38
N GLU A 197 -16.53 -8.14 16.30
CA GLU A 197 -17.86 -7.56 16.51
C GLU A 197 -17.78 -6.06 16.83
N LEU A 198 -16.83 -5.65 17.68
CA LEU A 198 -16.62 -4.24 17.99
C LEU A 198 -16.27 -3.43 16.75
N LEU A 199 -15.33 -3.89 15.94
CA LEU A 199 -14.88 -3.17 14.74
C LEU A 199 -15.96 -3.13 13.65
N VAL A 200 -16.74 -4.19 13.49
CA VAL A 200 -17.92 -4.21 12.60
C VAL A 200 -19.00 -3.28 13.14
N GLY A 201 -19.22 -3.27 14.45
CA GLY A 201 -20.18 -2.35 15.10
C GLY A 201 -19.88 -0.87 14.87
N GLU A 202 -18.60 -0.51 14.69
CA GLU A 202 -18.15 0.86 14.37
C GLU A 202 -18.50 1.29 12.93
N THR A 203 -18.67 0.36 11.99
CA THR A 203 -19.04 0.70 10.61
C THR A 203 -20.50 1.07 10.49
N HIS A 204 -20.86 1.96 9.55
CA HIS A 204 -22.26 2.30 9.27
C HIS A 204 -22.95 1.20 8.45
N ASP A 205 -22.22 0.54 7.55
CA ASP A 205 -22.73 -0.55 6.69
C ASP A 205 -22.77 -1.92 7.39
N LYS A 206 -22.32 -1.98 8.67
CA LYS A 206 -22.35 -3.15 9.54
C LYS A 206 -21.67 -4.40 8.98
N ARG A 207 -20.63 -4.20 8.18
CA ARG A 207 -19.78 -5.28 7.67
C ARG A 207 -18.28 -4.90 7.78
N PRO A 208 -17.39 -5.88 7.85
CA PRO A 208 -15.98 -5.60 7.61
C PRO A 208 -15.76 -5.28 6.13
N GLY A 209 -14.73 -4.53 5.83
CA GLY A 209 -14.23 -4.41 4.45
C GLY A 209 -13.45 -5.66 4.04
N THR A 210 -13.25 -5.81 2.73
CA THR A 210 -12.41 -6.85 2.13
C THR A 210 -11.24 -6.20 1.37
N PRO A 211 -10.17 -6.94 1.06
CA PRO A 211 -9.10 -6.44 0.21
C PRO A 211 -9.59 -5.93 -1.14
N GLU A 212 -10.64 -6.55 -1.69
CA GLU A 212 -11.27 -6.18 -2.96
C GLU A 212 -11.96 -4.82 -2.89
N ASP A 213 -12.64 -4.47 -1.77
CA ASP A 213 -13.22 -3.14 -1.55
C ASP A 213 -12.15 -2.04 -1.72
N VAL A 214 -10.91 -2.31 -1.28
CA VAL A 214 -9.79 -1.38 -1.40
C VAL A 214 -9.22 -1.39 -2.83
N ALA A 215 -9.06 -2.58 -3.42
CA ALA A 215 -8.46 -2.76 -4.73
C ALA A 215 -9.28 -2.07 -5.84
N GLU A 216 -10.61 -2.13 -5.78
CA GLU A 216 -11.50 -1.47 -6.72
C GLU A 216 -11.36 0.06 -6.70
N LEU A 217 -11.22 0.67 -5.52
CA LEU A 217 -10.94 2.10 -5.43
C LEU A 217 -9.56 2.46 -6.00
N VAL A 218 -8.53 1.65 -5.71
CA VAL A 218 -7.20 1.84 -6.28
C VAL A 218 -7.25 1.76 -7.81
N PHE A 219 -7.97 0.78 -8.35
CA PHE A 219 -8.15 0.61 -9.79
C PHE A 219 -8.88 1.81 -10.42
N PHE A 220 -9.93 2.32 -9.76
CA PHE A 220 -10.62 3.55 -10.20
C PHE A 220 -9.67 4.75 -10.19
N LEU A 221 -8.89 4.97 -9.14
CA LEU A 221 -7.94 6.09 -9.04
C LEU A 221 -6.85 6.04 -10.12
N ALA A 222 -6.53 4.86 -10.62
CA ALA A 222 -5.60 4.66 -11.72
C ALA A 222 -6.28 4.80 -13.12
N SER A 223 -7.57 5.11 -13.18
CA SER A 223 -8.30 5.27 -14.43
C SER A 223 -8.21 6.70 -15.00
N PRO A 224 -8.50 6.88 -16.30
CA PRO A 224 -8.60 8.22 -16.90
C PRO A 224 -9.64 9.12 -16.22
N GLY A 225 -10.71 8.54 -15.66
CA GLY A 225 -11.77 9.30 -14.97
C GLY A 225 -11.35 9.95 -13.67
N ALA A 226 -10.25 9.49 -13.07
CA ALA A 226 -9.76 10.00 -11.78
C ALA A 226 -8.62 11.04 -11.91
N ARG A 227 -8.28 11.49 -13.11
CA ARG A 227 -7.10 12.36 -13.36
C ARG A 227 -7.14 13.73 -12.67
N HIS A 228 -8.29 14.19 -12.20
CA HIS A 228 -8.42 15.42 -11.42
C HIS A 228 -8.46 15.17 -9.91
N ILE A 229 -8.25 13.93 -9.47
CA ILE A 229 -8.16 13.55 -8.06
C ILE A 229 -6.68 13.39 -7.72
N THR A 230 -6.13 14.34 -6.96
CA THR A 230 -4.74 14.30 -6.49
C THR A 230 -4.60 15.01 -5.15
N GLY A 231 -3.61 14.63 -4.33
CA GLY A 231 -3.37 15.18 -3.00
C GLY A 231 -4.42 14.77 -1.96
N GLN A 232 -5.27 13.76 -2.25
CA GLN A 232 -6.39 13.39 -1.40
C GLN A 232 -6.10 12.15 -0.56
N THR A 233 -6.70 12.10 0.64
CA THR A 233 -6.87 10.88 1.41
C THR A 233 -8.32 10.43 1.28
N ILE A 234 -8.52 9.28 0.63
CA ILE A 234 -9.85 8.73 0.34
C ILE A 234 -10.10 7.52 1.22
N HIS A 235 -11.16 7.57 2.01
CA HIS A 235 -11.49 6.54 2.99
C HIS A 235 -12.32 5.41 2.39
N VAL A 236 -11.93 4.15 2.74
CA VAL A 236 -12.68 2.92 2.45
C VAL A 236 -12.87 2.17 3.77
N ASN A 237 -13.88 2.54 4.53
CA ASN A 237 -14.00 2.11 5.92
C ASN A 237 -15.45 1.82 6.37
N GLY A 238 -16.39 1.71 5.45
CA GLY A 238 -17.80 1.44 5.77
C GLY A 238 -18.45 2.52 6.66
N GLY A 239 -17.89 3.74 6.69
CA GLY A 239 -18.38 4.83 7.54
C GLY A 239 -17.85 4.81 8.98
N ALA A 240 -16.91 3.92 9.33
CA ALA A 240 -16.30 3.87 10.66
C ALA A 240 -15.55 5.16 11.03
N PHE A 241 -15.12 5.93 10.04
CA PHE A 241 -14.62 7.30 10.18
C PHE A 241 -15.14 8.14 9.01
N THR A 242 -15.68 9.31 9.32
CA THR A 242 -16.21 10.26 8.32
C THR A 242 -15.44 11.57 8.39
N THR A 243 -15.09 12.14 7.24
CA THR A 243 -14.57 13.50 7.08
C THR A 243 -15.72 14.45 6.73
N ARG A 244 -15.60 15.69 7.17
CA ARG A 244 -16.56 16.76 6.84
C ARG A 244 -15.88 17.81 5.97
#